data_aed7b9fe87c76fc4921d10313efe6023
#
_entry.id   aed7b9fe87c76fc4921d10313efe6023
#
_cell.length_a   1.000
_cell.length_b   1.000
_cell.length_c   1.000
_cell.angle_alpha   90.00
_cell.angle_beta   90.00
_cell.angle_gamma   90.00
#
_symmetry.space_group_name_H-M   'P 1'
#
loop_
_entity.id
_entity.type
_entity.pdbx_description
1 polymer ?
#
loop_
_entity_poly.entity_id
_entity_poly.type
_entity_poly.pdbx_seq_one_letter_code
_entity_poly.pdbx_strand_id
1 'polypeptide(L)'
;MPELPEVEITKISLSKQILHKKVKNVTILNPKLRYKLNKQNLLSLKNKIIKKIIRRSKYLLIHFNDKNILLVHLGMTGRFYFVKKGKNKIDTSFYTKNEIIKKHDHLKLSFKGFDLIYNDIRKFGFIKKILSTNIESTKHLSSLGPEPLSLNFSFKYLKNKIRNSNSSVKNLLMNQSVVSGLGNIYVNEALFRSCVSPQRLGKFLKDIEIRKIIIAIKKVLKMAIKAGGSTIQNYHNSEGKIGSYQANFKVYGREGETCKRAGCTGKIRRVIASGRSSFFCIKCQT
;
A
#
# COMPACT_ATOMS: atom_id res chain seq x y z
N MET A 1 -6.44 5.06 -1.18
CA MET A 1 -4.95 5.11 -1.16
C MET A 1 -4.45 3.67 -1.10
N PRO A 2 -3.56 3.28 -2.00
CA PRO A 2 -2.91 1.97 -1.92
C PRO A 2 -2.25 1.77 -0.55
N GLU A 3 -2.58 0.68 0.13
CA GLU A 3 -1.96 0.25 1.38
C GLU A 3 -0.97 -0.90 1.06
N LEU A 4 -0.42 -1.57 2.06
CA LEU A 4 0.56 -2.64 1.86
C LEU A 4 0.15 -3.71 0.83
N PRO A 5 -1.08 -4.29 0.88
CA PRO A 5 -1.46 -5.33 -0.08
C PRO A 5 -1.45 -4.83 -1.53
N GLU A 6 -1.97 -3.63 -1.78
CA GLU A 6 -2.03 -3.05 -3.13
C GLU A 6 -0.63 -2.80 -3.70
N VAL A 7 0.28 -2.28 -2.86
CA VAL A 7 1.67 -2.07 -3.28
C VAL A 7 2.39 -3.40 -3.50
N GLU A 8 2.09 -4.44 -2.71
CA GLU A 8 2.63 -5.79 -2.92
C GLU A 8 2.18 -6.39 -4.26
N ILE A 9 0.90 -6.25 -4.59
CA ILE A 9 0.38 -6.71 -5.88
C ILE A 9 1.01 -5.94 -7.05
N THR A 10 1.16 -4.61 -6.91
CA THR A 10 1.89 -3.81 -7.92
C THR A 10 3.32 -4.32 -8.07
N LYS A 11 4.03 -4.61 -6.97
CA LYS A 11 5.37 -5.20 -7.01
C LYS A 11 5.39 -6.52 -7.78
N ILE A 12 4.47 -7.43 -7.47
CA ILE A 12 4.37 -8.74 -8.14
C ILE A 12 4.16 -8.56 -9.65
N SER A 13 3.22 -7.68 -10.03
CA SER A 13 2.92 -7.38 -11.43
C SER A 13 4.14 -6.80 -12.17
N LEU A 14 4.81 -5.81 -11.57
CA LEU A 14 6.02 -5.24 -12.16
C LEU A 14 7.13 -6.28 -12.27
N SER A 15 7.34 -7.12 -11.25
CA SER A 15 8.38 -8.16 -11.26
C SER A 15 8.18 -9.14 -12.43
N LYS A 16 6.94 -9.57 -12.70
CA LYS A 16 6.64 -10.46 -13.83
C LYS A 16 7.02 -9.84 -15.19
N GLN A 17 6.93 -8.53 -15.33
CA GLN A 17 7.04 -7.87 -16.62
C GLN A 17 8.40 -7.22 -16.88
N ILE A 18 9.06 -6.65 -15.87
CA ILE A 18 10.27 -5.81 -16.08
C ILE A 18 11.52 -6.34 -15.38
N LEU A 19 11.43 -7.39 -14.55
CA LEU A 19 12.61 -7.97 -13.91
C LEU A 19 13.62 -8.46 -14.98
N HIS A 20 14.89 -8.19 -14.78
CA HIS A 20 16.00 -8.48 -15.69
C HIS A 20 15.95 -7.77 -17.06
N LYS A 21 15.03 -6.83 -17.25
CA LYS A 21 14.96 -6.08 -18.51
C LYS A 21 15.79 -4.80 -18.46
N LYS A 22 16.39 -4.48 -19.62
CA LYS A 22 17.17 -3.25 -19.83
C LYS A 22 16.22 -2.09 -20.15
N VAL A 23 16.31 -0.99 -19.42
CA VAL A 23 15.65 0.27 -19.73
C VAL A 23 16.29 0.90 -20.96
N LYS A 24 15.59 0.93 -22.09
CA LYS A 24 16.11 1.50 -23.34
C LYS A 24 16.08 3.02 -23.36
N ASN A 25 15.02 3.59 -22.79
CA ASN A 25 14.86 5.03 -22.71
C ASN A 25 14.05 5.44 -21.47
N VAL A 26 14.26 6.67 -21.01
CA VAL A 26 13.52 7.32 -19.91
C VAL A 26 12.97 8.62 -20.42
N THR A 27 11.67 8.83 -20.33
CA THR A 27 11.01 10.08 -20.75
C THR A 27 10.20 10.64 -19.58
N ILE A 28 10.44 11.90 -19.24
CA ILE A 28 9.60 12.62 -18.29
C ILE A 28 8.52 13.34 -19.10
N LEU A 29 7.27 12.91 -18.92
CA LEU A 29 6.11 13.44 -19.63
C LEU A 29 5.54 14.66 -18.89
N ASN A 30 5.45 14.56 -17.56
CA ASN A 30 5.04 15.66 -16.70
C ASN A 30 5.87 15.63 -15.40
N PRO A 31 6.71 16.63 -15.12
CA PRO A 31 7.57 16.62 -13.94
C PRO A 31 6.84 16.93 -12.63
N LYS A 32 5.59 17.39 -12.68
CA LYS A 32 4.83 17.84 -11.51
C LYS A 32 4.20 16.65 -10.79
N LEU A 33 4.87 16.16 -9.74
CA LEU A 33 4.35 15.27 -8.71
C LEU A 33 4.48 15.93 -7.34
N ARG A 34 4.17 15.20 -6.24
CA ARG A 34 4.37 15.68 -4.87
C ARG A 34 5.76 16.32 -4.67
N TYR A 35 6.78 15.73 -5.30
CA TYR A 35 8.10 16.32 -5.49
C TYR A 35 8.38 16.35 -6.98
N LYS A 36 8.87 17.49 -7.48
CA LYS A 36 9.26 17.63 -8.89
C LYS A 36 10.24 16.54 -9.29
N LEU A 37 9.98 15.87 -10.40
CA LEU A 37 10.86 14.84 -10.93
C LEU A 37 12.20 15.46 -11.33
N ASN A 38 13.30 14.92 -10.80
CA ASN A 38 14.65 15.35 -11.17
C ASN A 38 15.04 14.68 -12.50
N LYS A 39 15.13 15.49 -13.56
CA LYS A 39 15.37 15.02 -14.93
C LYS A 39 16.70 14.28 -15.05
N GLN A 40 17.80 14.89 -14.60
CA GLN A 40 19.14 14.29 -14.70
C GLN A 40 19.22 12.94 -14.00
N ASN A 41 18.73 12.88 -12.76
CA ASN A 41 18.72 11.65 -11.97
C ASN A 41 17.92 10.51 -12.63
N LEU A 42 16.79 10.83 -13.25
CA LEU A 42 15.95 9.80 -13.88
C LEU A 42 16.52 9.38 -15.25
N LEU A 43 17.05 10.31 -16.05
CA LEU A 43 17.67 9.97 -17.33
C LEU A 43 18.89 9.04 -17.16
N SER A 44 19.63 9.12 -16.05
CA SER A 44 20.77 8.23 -15.77
C SER A 44 20.39 6.75 -15.63
N LEU A 45 19.08 6.43 -15.54
CA LEU A 45 18.57 5.05 -15.54
C LEU A 45 18.52 4.43 -16.94
N LYS A 46 18.74 5.21 -18.01
CA LYS A 46 18.86 4.71 -19.38
C LYS A 46 19.99 3.69 -19.45
N ASN A 47 19.74 2.61 -20.19
CA ASN A 47 20.64 1.47 -20.36
C ASN A 47 20.89 0.60 -19.11
N LYS A 48 20.29 0.91 -17.95
CA LYS A 48 20.40 0.08 -16.75
C LYS A 48 19.44 -1.11 -16.81
N ILE A 49 19.82 -2.19 -16.13
CA ILE A 49 19.05 -3.44 -16.03
C ILE A 49 18.39 -3.49 -14.65
N ILE A 50 17.10 -3.81 -14.60
CA ILE A 50 16.39 -4.01 -13.35
C ILE A 50 16.77 -5.36 -12.76
N LYS A 51 17.36 -5.36 -11.55
CA LYS A 51 17.86 -6.57 -10.88
C LYS A 51 16.92 -7.11 -9.83
N LYS A 52 16.20 -6.23 -9.15
CA LYS A 52 15.31 -6.62 -8.04
C LYS A 52 14.18 -5.59 -7.88
N ILE A 53 13.00 -6.04 -7.52
CA ILE A 53 11.89 -5.16 -7.13
C ILE A 53 11.40 -5.64 -5.76
N ILE A 54 11.46 -4.75 -4.77
CA ILE A 54 11.00 -5.04 -3.41
C ILE A 54 9.98 -4.01 -2.96
N ARG A 55 9.16 -4.39 -1.99
CA ARG A 55 8.27 -3.48 -1.28
C ARG A 55 8.81 -3.27 0.14
N ARG A 56 8.78 -2.04 0.60
CA ARG A 56 8.96 -1.67 2.00
C ARG A 56 7.80 -0.76 2.40
N SER A 57 6.96 -1.18 3.35
CA SER A 57 5.75 -0.44 3.71
C SER A 57 4.83 -0.23 2.49
N LYS A 58 4.56 1.02 2.14
CA LYS A 58 3.78 1.43 0.96
C LYS A 58 4.68 1.95 -0.18
N TYR A 59 5.96 1.60 -0.15
CA TYR A 59 6.95 2.01 -1.15
C TYR A 59 7.38 0.84 -2.00
N LEU A 60 7.63 1.11 -3.29
CA LEU A 60 8.33 0.21 -4.21
C LEU A 60 9.77 0.68 -4.35
N LEU A 61 10.70 -0.26 -4.29
CA LEU A 61 12.12 -0.04 -4.53
C LEU A 61 12.53 -0.90 -5.73
N ILE A 62 12.79 -0.25 -6.86
CA ILE A 62 13.22 -0.89 -8.10
C ILE A 62 14.75 -0.74 -8.17
N HIS A 63 15.47 -1.83 -7.95
CA HIS A 63 16.93 -1.87 -7.95
C HIS A 63 17.47 -2.13 -9.35
N PHE A 64 18.48 -1.39 -9.73
CA PHE A 64 19.18 -1.56 -10.99
C PHE A 64 20.48 -2.35 -10.81
N ASN A 65 21.15 -2.66 -11.92
CA ASN A 65 22.41 -3.40 -11.93
C ASN A 65 23.64 -2.60 -11.43
N ASP A 66 23.42 -1.36 -11.10
CA ASP A 66 24.34 -0.49 -10.36
C ASP A 66 23.76 -0.19 -8.96
N LYS A 67 24.35 0.77 -8.25
CA LYS A 67 23.89 1.18 -6.91
C LYS A 67 22.60 2.02 -6.92
N ASN A 68 21.98 2.25 -8.08
CA ASN A 68 20.78 3.07 -8.19
C ASN A 68 19.52 2.28 -7.81
N ILE A 69 18.60 2.98 -7.14
CA ILE A 69 17.26 2.49 -6.80
C ILE A 69 16.25 3.57 -7.19
N LEU A 70 15.17 3.17 -7.84
CA LEU A 70 14.01 4.03 -8.03
C LEU A 70 13.03 3.77 -6.89
N LEU A 71 12.93 4.72 -5.96
CA LEU A 71 11.98 4.73 -4.87
C LEU A 71 10.67 5.34 -5.36
N VAL A 72 9.58 4.59 -5.25
CA VAL A 72 8.25 5.01 -5.70
C VAL A 72 7.23 4.90 -4.58
N HIS A 73 6.44 5.94 -4.40
CA HIS A 73 5.23 5.94 -3.57
C HIS A 73 4.02 6.26 -4.44
N LEU A 74 3.00 5.40 -4.40
CA LEU A 74 1.84 5.54 -5.29
C LEU A 74 0.88 6.69 -4.88
N GLY A 75 1.04 7.24 -3.68
CA GLY A 75 0.12 8.27 -3.19
C GLY A 75 -1.30 7.74 -3.04
N MET A 76 -2.27 8.42 -3.63
CA MET A 76 -3.68 8.01 -3.61
C MET A 76 -4.17 7.43 -4.94
N THR A 77 -3.62 7.91 -6.05
CA THR A 77 -4.08 7.59 -7.41
C THR A 77 -2.96 7.17 -8.34
N GLY A 78 -1.72 7.14 -7.84
CA GLY A 78 -0.56 6.72 -8.59
C GLY A 78 -0.66 5.26 -8.99
N ARG A 79 -0.35 4.98 -10.25
CA ARG A 79 -0.42 3.65 -10.84
C ARG A 79 0.62 3.47 -11.93
N PHE A 80 0.94 2.23 -12.22
CA PHE A 80 1.71 1.86 -13.39
C PHE A 80 0.82 1.15 -14.40
N TYR A 81 1.08 1.35 -15.68
CA TYR A 81 0.48 0.58 -16.75
C TYR A 81 1.47 0.33 -17.89
N PHE A 82 1.24 -0.74 -18.64
CA PHE A 82 2.06 -1.08 -19.79
C PHE A 82 1.38 -0.68 -21.10
N VAL A 83 2.18 -0.25 -22.06
CA VAL A 83 1.75 0.00 -23.43
C VAL A 83 2.62 -0.84 -24.35
N LYS A 84 2.04 -1.83 -25.05
CA LYS A 84 2.74 -2.60 -26.06
C LYS A 84 2.81 -1.78 -27.36
N LYS A 85 3.96 -1.80 -28.03
CA LYS A 85 4.09 -1.23 -29.35
C LYS A 85 3.17 -2.01 -30.33
N GLY A 86 2.26 -1.30 -31.01
CA GLY A 86 1.34 -1.89 -32.00
C GLY A 86 0.12 -2.64 -31.45
N LYS A 87 -0.14 -2.65 -30.12
CA LYS A 87 -1.33 -3.30 -29.52
C LYS A 87 -1.88 -2.50 -28.34
N ASN A 88 -3.13 -2.84 -27.94
CA ASN A 88 -3.85 -2.19 -26.84
C ASN A 88 -3.11 -2.23 -25.51
N LYS A 89 -3.39 -1.22 -24.66
CA LYS A 89 -2.86 -1.03 -23.30
C LYS A 89 -3.11 -2.25 -22.42
N ILE A 90 -2.12 -2.62 -21.62
CA ILE A 90 -2.26 -3.62 -20.55
C ILE A 90 -2.08 -2.88 -19.23
N ASP A 91 -3.14 -2.82 -18.42
CA ASP A 91 -3.07 -2.23 -17.09
C ASP A 91 -2.34 -3.14 -16.10
N THR A 92 -1.52 -2.55 -15.25
CA THR A 92 -0.84 -3.26 -14.15
C THR A 92 -1.43 -2.91 -12.79
N SER A 93 -2.40 -2.03 -12.74
CA SER A 93 -2.91 -1.49 -11.49
C SER A 93 -4.38 -1.06 -11.55
N PHE A 94 -4.95 -1.05 -10.46
CA PHE A 94 -6.04 -0.56 -9.63
C PHE A 94 -7.20 0.25 -10.25
N TYR A 95 -7.37 0.42 -11.56
CA TYR A 95 -8.48 1.23 -12.08
C TYR A 95 -9.11 0.59 -13.31
N THR A 96 -10.45 0.65 -13.39
CA THR A 96 -11.25 0.14 -14.51
C THR A 96 -10.83 0.71 -15.86
N LYS A 97 -11.41 0.07 -16.91
CA LYS A 97 -11.34 0.42 -18.33
C LYS A 97 -11.62 1.91 -18.65
N ASN A 98 -12.06 2.70 -17.68
CA ASN A 98 -12.33 4.10 -17.87
C ASN A 98 -11.03 4.87 -18.00
N GLU A 99 -10.71 5.18 -19.24
CA GLU A 99 -9.84 6.23 -19.75
C GLU A 99 -8.63 6.60 -18.88
N ILE A 100 -7.50 5.97 -19.19
CA ILE A 100 -6.22 6.53 -18.78
C ILE A 100 -6.08 7.88 -19.45
N ILE A 101 -6.30 8.94 -18.69
CA ILE A 101 -6.13 10.30 -19.17
C ILE A 101 -4.64 10.57 -19.25
N LYS A 102 -4.08 10.55 -20.48
CA LYS A 102 -2.64 10.70 -20.77
C LYS A 102 -2.02 11.97 -20.18
N LYS A 103 -2.80 13.05 -19.99
CA LYS A 103 -2.30 14.29 -19.37
C LYS A 103 -1.77 14.10 -17.93
N HIS A 104 -2.09 12.98 -17.29
CA HIS A 104 -1.61 12.61 -15.95
C HIS A 104 -0.47 11.59 -15.98
N ASP A 105 0.12 11.33 -17.13
CA ASP A 105 1.32 10.53 -17.28
C ASP A 105 2.54 11.37 -16.89
N HIS A 106 3.37 10.83 -16.00
CA HIS A 106 4.50 11.54 -15.42
C HIS A 106 5.85 11.01 -15.89
N LEU A 107 6.02 9.71 -15.85
CA LEU A 107 7.28 9.02 -16.20
C LEU A 107 6.98 7.85 -17.13
N LYS A 108 7.77 7.74 -18.20
CA LYS A 108 7.79 6.60 -19.11
C LYS A 108 9.16 5.94 -19.10
N LEU A 109 9.19 4.65 -18.82
CA LEU A 109 10.35 3.78 -18.98
C LEU A 109 10.11 2.87 -20.19
N SER A 110 10.96 2.99 -21.21
CA SER A 110 10.83 2.21 -22.46
C SER A 110 11.69 0.96 -22.39
N PHE A 111 11.12 -0.18 -22.78
CA PHE A 111 11.76 -1.49 -22.88
C PHE A 111 11.70 -2.02 -24.32
N LYS A 112 12.27 -3.20 -24.59
CA LYS A 112 12.11 -3.88 -25.87
C LYS A 112 10.64 -4.34 -26.00
N GLY A 113 9.90 -3.75 -26.95
CA GLY A 113 8.51 -4.13 -27.28
C GLY A 113 7.41 -3.47 -26.46
N PHE A 114 7.70 -2.74 -25.39
CA PHE A 114 6.68 -2.06 -24.58
C PHE A 114 7.23 -0.88 -23.75
N ASP A 115 6.34 -0.04 -23.29
CA ASP A 115 6.60 1.03 -22.36
C ASP A 115 5.90 0.76 -21.02
N LEU A 116 6.54 1.13 -19.90
CA LEU A 116 5.94 1.24 -18.58
C LEU A 116 5.72 2.71 -18.26
N ILE A 117 4.48 3.07 -17.91
CA ILE A 117 4.11 4.46 -17.64
C ILE A 117 3.60 4.57 -16.21
N TYR A 118 4.08 5.60 -15.50
CA TYR A 118 3.54 6.02 -14.22
C TYR A 118 2.55 7.17 -14.43
N ASN A 119 1.31 6.98 -14.00
CA ASN A 119 0.20 7.92 -14.09
C ASN A 119 -0.31 8.25 -12.68
N ASP A 120 -0.57 9.53 -12.37
CA ASP A 120 -1.10 9.94 -11.07
C ASP A 120 -1.93 11.23 -11.19
N ILE A 121 -3.23 11.08 -11.17
CA ILE A 121 -4.20 12.17 -11.34
C ILE A 121 -4.07 13.21 -10.22
N ARG A 122 -3.94 12.76 -8.97
CA ARG A 122 -3.89 13.66 -7.79
C ARG A 122 -2.49 14.16 -7.46
N LYS A 123 -1.45 13.63 -8.09
CA LYS A 123 -0.04 14.03 -7.91
C LYS A 123 0.47 13.88 -6.46
N PHE A 124 -0.14 13.01 -5.66
CA PHE A 124 0.28 12.72 -4.27
C PHE A 124 1.36 11.64 -4.18
N GLY A 125 1.57 10.93 -5.26
CA GLY A 125 2.69 10.03 -5.41
C GLY A 125 4.01 10.76 -5.62
N PHE A 126 5.10 10.02 -5.54
CA PHE A 126 6.40 10.53 -5.90
C PHE A 126 7.33 9.43 -6.40
N ILE A 127 8.34 9.85 -7.14
CA ILE A 127 9.40 9.02 -7.69
C ILE A 127 10.73 9.73 -7.42
N LYS A 128 11.66 9.02 -6.77
CA LYS A 128 13.02 9.52 -6.49
C LYS A 128 14.05 8.46 -6.83
N LYS A 129 15.16 8.86 -7.44
CA LYS A 129 16.35 8.03 -7.51
C LYS A 129 17.14 8.21 -6.23
N ILE A 130 17.51 7.12 -5.60
CA ILE A 130 18.40 7.05 -4.43
C ILE A 130 19.52 6.06 -4.68
N LEU A 131 20.56 6.10 -3.87
CA LEU A 131 21.62 5.08 -3.88
C LEU A 131 21.29 3.96 -2.89
N SER A 132 21.71 2.75 -3.18
CA SER A 132 21.51 1.59 -2.30
C SER A 132 22.18 1.75 -0.94
N THR A 133 23.29 2.50 -0.87
CA THR A 133 23.97 2.88 0.38
C THR A 133 23.15 3.78 1.28
N ASN A 134 22.16 4.49 0.72
CA ASN A 134 21.37 5.51 1.42
C ASN A 134 19.93 5.03 1.77
N ILE A 135 19.65 3.73 1.64
CA ILE A 135 18.29 3.21 1.93
C ILE A 135 17.90 3.52 3.37
N GLU A 136 18.74 3.18 4.34
CA GLU A 136 18.46 3.33 5.77
C GLU A 136 18.40 4.79 6.21
N SER A 137 19.19 5.66 5.61
CA SER A 137 19.20 7.10 5.89
C SER A 137 18.14 7.89 5.12
N THR A 138 17.47 7.26 4.16
CA THR A 138 16.41 7.93 3.37
C THR A 138 15.23 8.30 4.26
N LYS A 139 14.94 9.60 4.41
CA LYS A 139 13.87 10.17 5.25
C LYS A 139 12.53 9.42 5.19
N HIS A 140 12.17 8.87 4.03
CA HIS A 140 10.91 8.16 3.84
C HIS A 140 10.93 6.71 4.34
N LEU A 141 12.11 6.14 4.62
CA LEU A 141 12.29 4.74 5.00
C LEU A 141 12.84 4.59 6.42
N SER A 142 13.66 5.54 6.88
CA SER A 142 14.39 5.49 8.16
C SER A 142 13.49 5.41 9.39
N SER A 143 12.34 6.09 9.35
CA SER A 143 11.38 6.13 10.47
C SER A 143 10.33 5.01 10.45
N LEU A 144 10.39 4.09 9.47
CA LEU A 144 9.36 3.06 9.34
C LEU A 144 9.54 1.95 10.39
N GLY A 145 8.47 1.65 11.10
CA GLY A 145 8.36 0.48 11.97
C GLY A 145 8.49 -0.85 11.19
N PRO A 146 8.45 -2.00 11.87
CA PRO A 146 8.57 -3.31 11.25
C PRO A 146 7.47 -3.57 10.22
N GLU A 147 7.78 -4.44 9.26
CA GLU A 147 6.78 -5.01 8.37
C GLU A 147 5.81 -5.90 9.16
N PRO A 148 4.49 -5.74 8.99
CA PRO A 148 3.51 -6.47 9.80
C PRO A 148 3.51 -7.98 9.57
N LEU A 149 4.06 -8.45 8.44
CA LEU A 149 4.19 -9.87 8.14
C LEU A 149 5.55 -10.46 8.55
N SER A 150 6.50 -9.64 9.02
CA SER A 150 7.80 -10.12 9.49
C SER A 150 7.76 -10.64 10.94
N LEU A 151 8.82 -11.32 11.35
CA LEU A 151 9.03 -11.78 12.72
C LEU A 151 9.25 -10.61 13.69
N ASN A 152 9.82 -9.50 13.21
CA ASN A 152 10.08 -8.29 14.01
C ASN A 152 8.77 -7.63 14.50
N PHE A 153 7.64 -7.83 13.84
CA PHE A 153 6.33 -7.44 14.35
C PHE A 153 5.81 -8.47 15.34
N SER A 154 6.43 -8.51 16.52
CA SER A 154 6.17 -9.45 17.59
C SER A 154 5.28 -8.85 18.68
N PHE A 155 4.77 -9.73 19.59
CA PHE A 155 4.02 -9.31 20.78
C PHE A 155 4.85 -8.37 21.65
N LYS A 156 6.10 -8.74 21.99
CA LYS A 156 7.00 -7.92 22.81
C LYS A 156 7.22 -6.53 22.22
N TYR A 157 7.44 -6.47 20.89
CA TYR A 157 7.60 -5.22 20.19
C TYR A 157 6.34 -4.34 20.30
N LEU A 158 5.17 -4.87 19.90
CA LEU A 158 3.95 -4.06 19.88
C LEU A 158 3.53 -3.63 21.28
N LYS A 159 3.59 -4.53 22.28
CA LYS A 159 3.32 -4.20 23.69
C LYS A 159 4.16 -3.02 24.15
N ASN A 160 5.47 -3.02 23.91
CA ASN A 160 6.37 -1.93 24.31
C ASN A 160 6.03 -0.60 23.62
N LYS A 161 5.52 -0.63 22.41
CA LYS A 161 5.15 0.58 21.66
C LYS A 161 3.83 1.22 22.11
N ILE A 162 2.91 0.43 22.67
CA ILE A 162 1.53 0.89 22.92
C ILE A 162 1.14 0.99 24.39
N ARG A 163 1.81 0.27 25.32
CA ARG A 163 1.40 0.10 26.72
C ARG A 163 1.26 1.42 27.51
N ASN A 164 2.03 2.44 27.17
CA ASN A 164 2.00 3.74 27.86
C ASN A 164 1.33 4.84 27.03
N SER A 165 0.63 4.45 25.95
CA SER A 165 0.09 5.44 25.02
C SER A 165 -1.35 5.83 25.36
N ASN A 166 -1.58 7.14 25.42
CA ASN A 166 -2.91 7.75 25.49
C ASN A 166 -3.60 7.87 24.12
N SER A 167 -2.94 7.44 23.04
CA SER A 167 -3.56 7.41 21.72
C SER A 167 -4.44 6.18 21.54
N SER A 168 -5.48 6.30 20.71
CA SER A 168 -6.32 5.15 20.37
C SER A 168 -5.51 4.07 19.63
N VAL A 169 -5.87 2.82 19.85
CA VAL A 169 -5.22 1.68 19.19
C VAL A 169 -5.24 1.82 17.66
N LYS A 170 -6.31 2.37 17.11
CA LYS A 170 -6.40 2.65 15.68
C LYS A 170 -5.32 3.63 15.22
N ASN A 171 -5.15 4.74 15.92
CA ASN A 171 -4.13 5.75 15.57
C ASN A 171 -2.72 5.18 15.69
N LEU A 172 -2.47 4.38 16.73
CA LEU A 172 -1.19 3.69 16.92
C LEU A 172 -0.88 2.73 15.76
N LEU A 173 -1.84 1.92 15.35
CA LEU A 173 -1.68 0.97 14.24
C LEU A 173 -1.60 1.66 12.87
N MET A 174 -2.12 2.86 12.73
CA MET A 174 -1.98 3.67 11.50
C MET A 174 -0.67 4.45 11.43
N ASN A 175 0.03 4.59 12.56
CA ASN A 175 1.34 5.24 12.59
C ASN A 175 2.40 4.32 11.96
N GLN A 176 2.97 4.77 10.86
CA GLN A 176 3.95 4.00 10.08
C GLN A 176 5.26 3.73 10.85
N SER A 177 5.55 4.48 11.93
CA SER A 177 6.69 4.21 12.81
C SER A 177 6.41 3.10 13.84
N VAL A 178 5.15 2.81 14.12
CA VAL A 178 4.74 1.69 14.99
C VAL A 178 4.64 0.39 14.19
N VAL A 179 3.90 0.41 13.08
CA VAL A 179 3.83 -0.71 12.15
C VAL A 179 3.67 -0.19 10.73
N SER A 180 4.54 -0.61 9.86
CA SER A 180 4.58 -0.07 8.51
C SER A 180 3.55 -0.71 7.57
N GLY A 181 3.07 0.05 6.59
CA GLY A 181 2.22 -0.45 5.52
C GLY A 181 0.72 -0.51 5.80
N LEU A 182 0.30 -0.50 7.06
CA LEU A 182 -1.12 -0.44 7.41
C LEU A 182 -1.74 0.91 7.08
N GLY A 183 -3.01 0.90 6.74
CA GLY A 183 -3.81 2.10 6.55
C GLY A 183 -5.23 1.91 7.07
N ASN A 184 -6.12 2.81 6.67
CA ASN A 184 -7.45 2.90 7.29
C ASN A 184 -8.33 1.66 7.04
N ILE A 185 -8.19 1.01 5.88
CA ILE A 185 -8.99 -0.17 5.55
C ILE A 185 -8.59 -1.34 6.45
N TYR A 186 -7.32 -1.71 6.37
CA TYR A 186 -6.84 -2.93 7.02
C TYR A 186 -6.75 -2.82 8.53
N VAL A 187 -6.59 -1.61 9.10
CA VAL A 187 -6.68 -1.40 10.55
C VAL A 187 -8.11 -1.61 11.05
N ASN A 188 -9.14 -1.04 10.38
CA ASN A 188 -10.53 -1.28 10.79
C ASN A 188 -10.91 -2.77 10.73
N GLU A 189 -10.53 -3.46 9.64
CA GLU A 189 -10.82 -4.88 9.46
C GLU A 189 -10.07 -5.76 10.49
N ALA A 190 -8.84 -5.42 10.82
CA ALA A 190 -8.05 -6.14 11.82
C ALA A 190 -8.62 -5.95 13.25
N LEU A 191 -9.00 -4.72 13.61
CA LEU A 191 -9.62 -4.42 14.90
C LEU A 191 -10.98 -5.11 15.05
N PHE A 192 -11.78 -5.16 13.99
CA PHE A 192 -13.01 -5.96 14.01
C PHE A 192 -12.73 -7.44 14.28
N ARG A 193 -11.74 -8.03 13.59
CA ARG A 193 -11.39 -9.45 13.79
C ARG A 193 -10.92 -9.74 15.21
N SER A 194 -10.18 -8.82 15.82
CA SER A 194 -9.67 -8.95 17.19
C SER A 194 -10.68 -8.60 18.27
N CYS A 195 -11.91 -8.16 17.93
CA CYS A 195 -12.94 -7.69 18.85
C CYS A 195 -12.54 -6.46 19.67
N VAL A 196 -11.61 -5.66 19.21
CA VAL A 196 -11.12 -4.46 19.92
C VAL A 196 -11.71 -3.21 19.30
N SER A 197 -12.25 -2.30 20.14
CA SER A 197 -12.74 -1.01 19.70
C SER A 197 -11.60 -0.14 19.14
N PRO A 198 -11.79 0.51 17.97
CA PRO A 198 -10.78 1.41 17.42
C PRO A 198 -10.48 2.63 18.30
N GLN A 199 -11.39 2.97 19.20
CA GLN A 199 -11.29 4.11 20.12
C GLN A 199 -10.50 3.77 21.40
N ARG A 200 -10.32 2.49 21.71
CA ARG A 200 -9.64 2.04 22.92
C ARG A 200 -8.21 2.56 22.98
N LEU A 201 -7.81 3.10 24.13
CA LEU A 201 -6.47 3.63 24.31
C LEU A 201 -5.45 2.49 24.43
N GLY A 202 -4.25 2.71 23.88
CA GLY A 202 -3.20 1.71 23.90
C GLY A 202 -2.87 1.19 25.30
N LYS A 203 -2.81 2.05 26.29
CA LYS A 203 -2.51 1.71 27.69
C LYS A 203 -3.53 0.77 28.34
N PHE A 204 -4.75 0.70 27.84
CA PHE A 204 -5.81 -0.17 28.38
C PHE A 204 -5.95 -1.50 27.67
N LEU A 205 -5.08 -1.79 26.71
CA LEU A 205 -5.10 -3.08 26.02
C LEU A 205 -4.48 -4.18 26.88
N LYS A 206 -5.21 -5.26 27.04
CA LYS A 206 -4.73 -6.48 27.70
C LYS A 206 -3.78 -7.26 26.78
N ASP A 207 -2.87 -8.02 27.33
CA ASP A 207 -1.89 -8.81 26.57
C ASP A 207 -2.55 -9.74 25.54
N ILE A 208 -3.66 -10.38 25.94
CA ILE A 208 -4.42 -11.24 25.05
C ILE A 208 -5.01 -10.49 23.84
N GLU A 209 -5.43 -9.24 24.03
CA GLU A 209 -5.95 -8.40 22.95
C GLU A 209 -4.85 -7.99 21.99
N ILE A 210 -3.67 -7.64 22.51
CA ILE A 210 -2.49 -7.32 21.69
C ILE A 210 -2.12 -8.53 20.81
N ARG A 211 -2.11 -9.75 21.36
CA ARG A 211 -1.87 -10.98 20.59
C ARG A 211 -2.93 -11.18 19.51
N LYS A 212 -4.22 -11.00 19.85
CA LYS A 212 -5.34 -11.09 18.88
C LYS A 212 -5.20 -10.06 17.76
N ILE A 213 -4.81 -8.82 18.07
CA ILE A 213 -4.58 -7.77 17.07
C ILE A 213 -3.47 -8.17 16.09
N ILE A 214 -2.34 -8.68 16.56
CA ILE A 214 -1.23 -9.11 15.69
C ILE A 214 -1.68 -10.24 14.76
N ILE A 215 -2.37 -11.25 15.30
CA ILE A 215 -2.89 -12.38 14.51
C ILE A 215 -3.88 -11.86 13.46
N ALA A 216 -4.79 -10.97 13.86
CA ALA A 216 -5.79 -10.38 12.98
C ALA A 216 -5.14 -9.57 11.83
N ILE A 217 -4.16 -8.72 12.13
CA ILE A 217 -3.42 -7.95 11.13
C ILE A 217 -2.77 -8.89 10.10
N LYS A 218 -2.01 -9.88 10.57
CA LYS A 218 -1.34 -10.85 9.68
C LYS A 218 -2.34 -11.61 8.81
N LYS A 219 -3.47 -12.06 9.39
CA LYS A 219 -4.52 -12.77 8.66
C LYS A 219 -5.18 -11.89 7.59
N VAL A 220 -5.59 -10.67 7.95
CA VAL A 220 -6.25 -9.72 7.03
C VAL A 220 -5.34 -9.38 5.85
N LEU A 221 -4.07 -9.06 6.12
CA LEU A 221 -3.12 -8.71 5.06
C LEU A 221 -2.83 -9.88 4.11
N LYS A 222 -2.63 -11.11 4.65
CA LYS A 222 -2.42 -12.30 3.82
C LYS A 222 -3.64 -12.57 2.93
N MET A 223 -4.86 -12.47 3.49
CA MET A 223 -6.10 -12.64 2.72
C MET A 223 -6.25 -11.56 1.64
N ALA A 224 -5.93 -10.31 1.96
CA ALA A 224 -6.00 -9.21 1.01
C ALA A 224 -5.00 -9.39 -0.14
N ILE A 225 -3.76 -9.78 0.14
CA ILE A 225 -2.76 -10.06 -0.89
C ILE A 225 -3.22 -11.23 -1.77
N LYS A 226 -3.71 -12.33 -1.18
CA LYS A 226 -4.22 -13.49 -1.93
C LYS A 226 -5.40 -13.12 -2.84
N ALA A 227 -6.27 -12.20 -2.40
CA ALA A 227 -7.42 -11.73 -3.17
C ALA A 227 -7.09 -10.62 -4.19
N GLY A 228 -5.80 -10.27 -4.36
CA GLY A 228 -5.37 -9.24 -5.29
C GLY A 228 -5.54 -7.80 -4.79
N GLY A 229 -5.69 -7.59 -3.48
CA GLY A 229 -5.90 -6.28 -2.86
C GLY A 229 -7.38 -5.88 -2.76
N SER A 230 -7.63 -4.72 -2.16
CA SER A 230 -8.96 -4.10 -2.10
C SER A 230 -9.10 -3.07 -3.20
N THR A 231 -10.15 -3.15 -3.97
CA THR A 231 -10.53 -2.10 -4.91
C THR A 231 -11.57 -1.19 -4.25
N ILE A 232 -11.17 0.03 -3.94
CA ILE A 232 -12.14 1.08 -3.60
C ILE A 232 -12.67 1.69 -4.91
N GLN A 233 -13.16 0.91 -5.81
CA GLN A 233 -13.48 1.19 -7.22
C GLN A 233 -12.28 0.87 -8.14
N ASN A 234 -12.34 -0.30 -8.75
CA ASN A 234 -11.67 -0.63 -10.01
C ASN A 234 -10.21 -1.11 -9.95
N TYR A 235 -9.96 -2.31 -9.40
CA TYR A 235 -8.67 -2.98 -9.49
C TYR A 235 -8.70 -4.20 -10.41
N HIS A 236 -7.75 -4.22 -11.36
CA HIS A 236 -7.41 -5.42 -12.14
C HIS A 236 -5.94 -5.79 -11.89
N ASN A 237 -5.66 -7.05 -11.62
CA ASN A 237 -4.29 -7.54 -11.63
C ASN A 237 -3.75 -7.61 -13.09
N SER A 238 -2.47 -7.93 -13.25
CA SER A 238 -1.83 -8.06 -14.56
C SER A 238 -2.46 -9.11 -15.49
N GLU A 239 -3.42 -9.90 -14.99
CA GLU A 239 -4.19 -10.91 -15.71
C GLU A 239 -5.64 -10.46 -15.96
N GLY A 240 -5.97 -9.20 -15.69
CA GLY A 240 -7.32 -8.65 -15.87
C GLY A 240 -8.33 -9.04 -14.80
N LYS A 241 -7.90 -9.72 -13.73
CA LYS A 241 -8.78 -10.06 -12.59
C LYS A 241 -8.91 -8.90 -11.63
N ILE A 242 -10.15 -8.52 -11.30
CA ILE A 242 -10.47 -7.49 -10.32
C ILE A 242 -10.04 -7.96 -8.94
N GLY A 243 -9.29 -7.15 -8.18
CA GLY A 243 -9.07 -7.41 -6.77
C GLY A 243 -10.41 -7.46 -6.04
N SER A 244 -10.68 -8.56 -5.33
CA SER A 244 -12.01 -8.84 -4.79
C SER A 244 -12.08 -8.70 -3.27
N TYR A 245 -11.00 -8.24 -2.61
CA TYR A 245 -11.01 -8.24 -1.14
C TYR A 245 -12.06 -7.32 -0.52
N GLN A 246 -12.51 -6.31 -1.21
CA GLN A 246 -13.62 -5.43 -0.75
C GLN A 246 -14.92 -6.20 -0.48
N ALA A 247 -15.21 -7.27 -1.23
CA ALA A 247 -16.36 -8.13 -0.96
C ALA A 247 -16.25 -8.85 0.41
N ASN A 248 -15.04 -8.93 0.95
CA ASN A 248 -14.74 -9.55 2.25
C ASN A 248 -14.77 -8.55 3.42
N PHE A 249 -15.00 -7.26 3.18
CA PHE A 249 -15.06 -6.28 4.27
C PHE A 249 -16.16 -6.62 5.26
N LYS A 250 -15.79 -6.56 6.54
CA LYS A 250 -16.71 -6.84 7.65
C LYS A 250 -17.25 -5.57 8.28
N VAL A 251 -16.48 -4.48 8.23
CA VAL A 251 -16.85 -3.19 8.80
C VAL A 251 -16.54 -1.99 7.91
N TYR A 252 -15.46 -2.02 7.13
CA TYR A 252 -15.04 -0.84 6.38
C TYR A 252 -16.06 -0.48 5.29
N GLY A 253 -16.57 0.79 5.34
CA GLY A 253 -17.59 1.30 4.41
C GLY A 253 -19.00 0.75 4.61
N ARG A 254 -19.26 0.07 5.76
CA ARG A 254 -20.52 -0.62 6.02
C ARG A 254 -21.32 0.02 7.16
N GLU A 255 -21.27 1.34 7.28
CA GLU A 255 -22.05 2.11 8.27
C GLU A 255 -23.55 1.77 8.19
N GLY A 256 -24.18 1.56 9.35
CA GLY A 256 -25.62 1.22 9.46
C GLY A 256 -25.95 -0.25 9.23
N GLU A 257 -25.11 -1.01 8.55
CA GLU A 257 -25.35 -2.42 8.26
C GLU A 257 -25.21 -3.31 9.51
N THR A 258 -25.92 -4.45 9.50
CA THR A 258 -25.80 -5.47 10.54
C THR A 258 -24.41 -6.08 10.58
N CYS A 259 -23.91 -6.36 11.78
CA CYS A 259 -22.63 -7.02 12.00
C CYS A 259 -22.60 -8.43 11.36
N LYS A 260 -21.54 -8.70 10.57
CA LYS A 260 -21.34 -10.02 9.95
C LYS A 260 -20.64 -11.06 10.85
N ARG A 261 -20.57 -10.84 12.15
CA ARG A 261 -20.08 -11.83 13.11
C ARG A 261 -21.24 -12.76 13.51
N ALA A 262 -21.03 -14.06 13.45
CA ALA A 262 -22.01 -15.05 13.89
C ALA A 262 -22.49 -14.74 15.31
N GLY A 263 -23.80 -14.77 15.53
CA GLY A 263 -24.46 -14.48 16.81
C GLY A 263 -24.46 -13.01 17.24
N CYS A 264 -23.94 -12.08 16.44
CA CYS A 264 -23.94 -10.66 16.78
C CYS A 264 -25.07 -9.90 16.08
N THR A 265 -25.94 -9.30 16.88
CA THR A 265 -27.08 -8.44 16.42
C THR A 265 -26.72 -6.95 16.38
N GLY A 266 -25.44 -6.60 16.58
CA GLY A 266 -24.96 -5.20 16.55
C GLY A 266 -24.96 -4.60 15.16
N LYS A 267 -24.99 -3.26 15.10
CA LYS A 267 -24.82 -2.49 13.86
C LYS A 267 -23.41 -1.93 13.76
N ILE A 268 -22.97 -1.70 12.53
CA ILE A 268 -21.69 -1.02 12.26
C ILE A 268 -21.89 0.48 12.43
N ARG A 269 -21.11 1.07 13.31
CA ARG A 269 -21.05 2.51 13.55
C ARG A 269 -19.85 3.11 12.84
N ARG A 270 -20.01 4.32 12.35
CA ARG A 270 -18.93 5.16 11.85
C ARG A 270 -18.70 6.32 12.81
N VAL A 271 -17.44 6.57 13.16
CA VAL A 271 -16.99 7.78 13.85
C VAL A 271 -15.81 8.39 13.14
N ILE A 272 -15.70 9.70 13.17
CA ILE A 272 -14.55 10.43 12.61
C ILE A 272 -13.63 10.76 13.78
N ALA A 273 -12.40 10.26 13.72
CA ALA A 273 -11.35 10.57 14.68
C ALA A 273 -10.04 10.86 13.95
N SER A 274 -9.35 11.93 14.32
CA SER A 274 -8.10 12.38 13.68
C SER A 274 -8.23 12.49 12.15
N GLY A 275 -9.34 13.06 11.66
CA GLY A 275 -9.62 13.29 10.23
C GLY A 275 -9.90 12.04 9.41
N ARG A 276 -10.15 10.87 10.04
CA ARG A 276 -10.40 9.61 9.35
C ARG A 276 -11.57 8.84 9.94
N SER A 277 -12.38 8.24 9.07
CA SER A 277 -13.50 7.39 9.49
C SER A 277 -13.01 6.09 10.12
N SER A 278 -13.58 5.74 11.27
CA SER A 278 -13.46 4.45 11.93
C SER A 278 -14.78 3.71 11.82
N PHE A 279 -14.75 2.47 11.37
CA PHE A 279 -15.92 1.62 11.24
C PHE A 279 -15.80 0.45 12.22
N PHE A 280 -16.78 0.23 13.07
CA PHE A 280 -16.73 -0.84 14.07
C PHE A 280 -18.13 -1.27 14.52
N CYS A 281 -18.25 -2.50 14.99
CA CYS A 281 -19.48 -2.98 15.60
C CYS A 281 -19.55 -2.55 17.06
N ILE A 282 -20.63 -1.88 17.45
CA ILE A 282 -20.81 -1.37 18.83
C ILE A 282 -21.02 -2.47 19.87
N LYS A 283 -21.43 -3.68 19.46
CA LYS A 283 -21.66 -4.80 20.38
C LYS A 283 -20.42 -5.67 20.58
N CYS A 284 -19.73 -6.05 19.52
CA CYS A 284 -18.67 -7.05 19.61
C CYS A 284 -17.25 -6.50 19.61
N GLN A 285 -17.07 -5.18 19.54
CA GLN A 285 -15.77 -4.51 19.70
C GLN A 285 -15.81 -3.62 20.95
N THR A 286 -15.19 -4.08 22.01
CA THR A 286 -15.12 -3.38 23.31
C THR A 286 -13.74 -2.79 23.57
#